data_6b5c1a22f8b4314063b97f13924f3d88
#
_entry.id   6b5c1a22f8b4314063b97f13924f3d88
#
_cell.length_a   1.000
_cell.length_b   1.000
_cell.length_c   1.000
_cell.angle_alpha   90.00
_cell.angle_beta   90.00
_cell.angle_gamma   90.00
#
_symmetry.space_group_name_H-M   'P 1'
#
loop_
_entity.id
_entity.type
_entity.pdbx_description
1 polymer ?
#
loop_
_entity_poly.entity_id
_entity_poly.type
_entity_poly.pdbx_seq_one_letter_code
_entity_poly.pdbx_strand_id
1 'polypeptide(L)'
;YCRKNNLRICALGEGTNTIFPRNFKDVVAKSKNKKFKVDKNTVKIGAGVNWNEAVFKTIKNGCFGLENLAGIPGSVGAAPIQNIGAYGSEISEFIKNLECFDIKKNKVVNFLNKDCKFGYRKSVFQLNKDLIINEVTLALNQKFSPNSSYFSPGLFSVKEDSNDIEY
;
A
#
# COMPACT_ATOMS: atom_id res chain seq x y z
N TYR A 1 0.17 -19.56 -18.52
CA TYR A 1 1.38 -20.36 -18.28
C TYR A 1 1.26 -21.15 -16.97
N CYS A 2 1.13 -20.51 -15.81
CA CYS A 2 1.13 -21.16 -14.50
C CYS A 2 0.08 -22.27 -14.37
N ARG A 3 -1.16 -22.01 -14.81
CA ARG A 3 -2.22 -23.03 -14.79
C ARG A 3 -1.89 -24.26 -15.66
N LYS A 4 -1.35 -24.03 -16.87
CA LYS A 4 -0.98 -25.13 -17.78
C LYS A 4 0.15 -26.00 -17.23
N ASN A 5 1.00 -25.42 -16.38
CA ASN A 5 2.16 -26.10 -15.80
C ASN A 5 1.99 -26.46 -14.32
N ASN A 6 0.76 -26.31 -13.78
CA ASN A 6 0.44 -26.56 -12.37
C ASN A 6 1.37 -25.84 -11.38
N LEU A 7 1.76 -24.61 -11.70
CA LEU A 7 2.61 -23.77 -10.88
C LEU A 7 1.77 -22.80 -10.04
N ARG A 8 2.12 -22.64 -8.78
CA ARG A 8 1.54 -21.61 -7.92
C ARG A 8 2.16 -20.25 -8.23
N ILE A 9 1.42 -19.19 -7.93
CA ILE A 9 1.89 -17.82 -8.05
C ILE A 9 2.03 -17.23 -6.64
N CYS A 10 3.22 -16.74 -6.33
CA CYS A 10 3.49 -15.96 -5.13
C CYS A 10 3.63 -14.50 -5.51
N ALA A 11 2.66 -13.65 -5.15
CA ALA A 11 2.81 -12.22 -5.31
C ALA A 11 3.80 -11.68 -4.27
N LEU A 12 4.83 -10.99 -4.73
CA LEU A 12 5.87 -10.42 -3.90
C LEU A 12 5.94 -8.90 -4.10
N GLY A 13 5.92 -8.14 -3.00
CA GLY A 13 6.23 -6.72 -3.01
C GLY A 13 7.74 -6.48 -3.21
N GLU A 14 8.35 -5.67 -2.37
CA GLU A 14 9.81 -5.44 -2.42
C GLU A 14 10.62 -6.56 -1.74
N GLY A 15 9.95 -7.48 -1.04
CA GLY A 15 10.60 -8.59 -0.36
C GLY A 15 11.14 -8.23 1.03
N THR A 16 10.83 -7.06 1.54
CA THR A 16 11.35 -6.52 2.81
C THR A 16 10.91 -7.30 4.06
N ASN A 17 9.85 -8.11 3.92
CA ASN A 17 9.33 -8.94 5.01
C ASN A 17 9.10 -10.39 4.53
N THR A 18 10.03 -10.92 3.72
CA THR A 18 9.89 -12.26 3.13
C THR A 18 11.22 -13.00 3.18
N ILE A 19 11.20 -14.21 3.71
CA ILE A 19 12.34 -15.12 3.72
C ILE A 19 11.98 -16.39 2.95
N PHE A 20 12.83 -16.79 2.02
CA PHE A 20 12.73 -18.08 1.32
C PHE A 20 13.71 -19.06 1.96
N PRO A 21 13.28 -19.94 2.86
CA PRO A 21 14.18 -20.85 3.58
C PRO A 21 14.77 -21.97 2.71
N ARG A 22 14.24 -22.11 1.49
CA ARG A 22 14.68 -23.11 0.49
C ARG A 22 14.35 -22.63 -0.92
N ASN A 23 14.88 -23.31 -1.92
CA ASN A 23 14.58 -23.00 -3.33
C ASN A 23 13.07 -23.01 -3.59
N PHE A 24 12.56 -21.90 -4.12
CA PHE A 24 11.16 -21.73 -4.47
C PHE A 24 10.95 -22.28 -5.89
N LYS A 25 10.10 -23.30 -6.03
CA LYS A 25 9.87 -23.99 -7.30
C LYS A 25 8.71 -23.45 -8.13
N ASP A 26 7.97 -22.47 -7.58
CA ASP A 26 6.81 -21.84 -8.22
C ASP A 26 7.20 -20.48 -8.82
N VAL A 27 6.23 -19.72 -9.28
CA VAL A 27 6.44 -18.41 -9.91
C VAL A 27 6.32 -17.28 -8.90
N VAL A 28 7.31 -16.40 -8.84
CA VAL A 28 7.24 -15.14 -8.10
C VAL A 28 6.80 -14.04 -9.06
N ALA A 29 5.70 -13.37 -8.74
CA ALA A 29 5.17 -12.25 -9.51
C ALA A 29 5.37 -10.94 -8.76
N LYS A 30 6.06 -9.97 -9.38
CA LYS A 30 6.22 -8.60 -8.89
C LYS A 30 5.43 -7.63 -9.75
N SER A 31 4.59 -6.81 -9.12
CA SER A 31 3.84 -5.79 -9.84
C SER A 31 4.78 -4.73 -10.43
N LYS A 32 4.56 -4.42 -11.71
CA LYS A 32 5.18 -3.29 -12.42
C LYS A 32 4.21 -2.12 -12.62
N ASN A 33 3.03 -2.19 -12.03
CA ASN A 33 2.07 -1.09 -12.09
C ASN A 33 2.57 0.09 -11.25
N LYS A 34 3.08 1.13 -11.93
CA LYS A 34 3.61 2.37 -11.34
C LYS A 34 2.65 3.57 -11.52
N LYS A 35 1.39 3.31 -11.86
CA LYS A 35 0.38 4.36 -12.01
C LYS A 35 0.25 5.18 -10.73
N PHE A 36 0.09 6.49 -10.89
CA PHE A 36 -0.19 7.40 -9.80
C PHE A 36 -1.13 8.49 -10.33
N LYS A 37 -2.32 8.58 -9.78
CA LYS A 37 -3.34 9.56 -10.21
C LYS A 37 -4.00 10.17 -8.98
N VAL A 38 -4.05 11.49 -8.96
CA VAL A 38 -4.75 12.28 -7.94
C VAL A 38 -6.03 12.87 -8.56
N ASP A 39 -7.11 12.77 -7.84
CA ASP A 39 -8.37 13.42 -8.11
C ASP A 39 -8.91 13.99 -6.80
N LYS A 40 -8.73 15.30 -6.59
CA LYS A 40 -8.99 15.98 -5.32
C LYS A 40 -8.29 15.29 -4.15
N ASN A 41 -9.05 14.71 -3.23
CA ASN A 41 -8.54 13.95 -2.08
C ASN A 41 -8.48 12.43 -2.30
N THR A 42 -8.82 11.96 -3.50
CA THR A 42 -8.75 10.54 -3.85
C THR A 42 -7.49 10.28 -4.67
N VAL A 43 -6.66 9.36 -4.20
CA VAL A 43 -5.42 8.99 -4.87
C VAL A 43 -5.45 7.51 -5.25
N LYS A 44 -5.22 7.23 -6.55
CA LYS A 44 -5.09 5.86 -7.08
C LYS A 44 -3.64 5.55 -7.34
N ILE A 45 -3.14 4.47 -6.75
CA ILE A 45 -1.72 4.12 -6.79
C ILE A 45 -1.56 2.66 -7.17
N GLY A 46 -0.74 2.42 -8.19
CA GLY A 46 -0.40 1.07 -8.64
C GLY A 46 0.42 0.30 -7.60
N ALA A 47 0.14 -0.98 -7.49
CA ALA A 47 0.71 -1.87 -6.49
C ALA A 47 2.25 -1.96 -6.50
N GLY A 48 2.88 -1.67 -7.65
CA GLY A 48 4.33 -1.69 -7.80
C GLY A 48 5.05 -0.40 -7.40
N VAL A 49 4.35 0.66 -7.00
CA VAL A 49 4.97 1.89 -6.50
C VAL A 49 5.63 1.61 -5.16
N ASN A 50 6.83 2.16 -4.93
CA ASN A 50 7.47 2.12 -3.61
C ASN A 50 6.60 2.86 -2.60
N TRP A 51 6.50 2.36 -1.37
CA TRP A 51 5.61 2.94 -0.36
C TRP A 51 6.02 4.36 0.02
N ASN A 52 7.30 4.60 0.30
CA ASN A 52 7.77 5.94 0.66
C ASN A 52 7.61 6.93 -0.50
N GLU A 53 7.94 6.51 -1.73
CA GLU A 53 7.69 7.32 -2.93
C GLU A 53 6.19 7.72 -3.02
N ALA A 54 5.28 6.81 -2.70
CA ALA A 54 3.85 7.09 -2.70
C ALA A 54 3.49 8.14 -1.62
N VAL A 55 3.98 7.98 -0.38
CA VAL A 55 3.75 8.94 0.70
C VAL A 55 4.20 10.34 0.30
N PHE A 56 5.43 10.50 -0.22
CA PHE A 56 5.93 11.80 -0.65
C PHE A 56 5.14 12.40 -1.80
N LYS A 57 4.78 11.58 -2.78
CA LYS A 57 3.95 12.05 -3.90
C LYS A 57 2.57 12.51 -3.44
N THR A 58 1.94 11.85 -2.44
CA THR A 58 0.66 12.32 -1.92
C THR A 58 0.80 13.68 -1.26
N ILE A 59 1.80 13.87 -0.40
CA ILE A 59 2.08 15.14 0.28
C ILE A 59 2.32 16.27 -0.73
N LYS A 60 3.20 16.05 -1.73
CA LYS A 60 3.47 17.04 -2.79
C LYS A 60 2.23 17.44 -3.59
N ASN A 61 1.20 16.60 -3.61
CA ASN A 61 -0.09 16.88 -4.25
C ASN A 61 -1.16 17.40 -3.27
N GLY A 62 -0.79 17.80 -2.04
CA GLY A 62 -1.71 18.32 -1.04
C GLY A 62 -2.66 17.26 -0.48
N CYS A 63 -2.27 15.99 -0.54
CA CYS A 63 -3.05 14.86 -0.03
C CYS A 63 -2.33 14.27 1.18
N PHE A 64 -2.89 14.47 2.37
CA PHE A 64 -2.28 14.19 3.67
C PHE A 64 -2.97 13.02 4.40
N GLY A 65 -2.25 12.43 5.37
CA GLY A 65 -2.71 11.34 6.25
C GLY A 65 -1.78 10.13 6.27
N LEU A 66 -0.87 10.00 5.30
CA LEU A 66 0.06 8.87 5.26
C LEU A 66 1.41 9.17 5.95
N GLU A 67 1.59 10.36 6.51
CA GLU A 67 2.85 10.85 7.06
C GLU A 67 3.38 9.94 8.16
N ASN A 68 2.50 9.51 9.08
CA ASN A 68 2.86 8.61 10.17
C ASN A 68 3.26 7.21 9.67
N LEU A 69 2.98 6.88 8.43
CA LEU A 69 3.34 5.61 7.80
C LEU A 69 4.59 5.74 6.90
N ALA A 70 5.21 6.92 6.86
CA ALA A 70 6.48 7.12 6.17
C ALA A 70 7.60 6.26 6.79
N GLY A 71 8.59 5.90 5.99
CA GLY A 71 9.70 5.06 6.45
C GLY A 71 9.41 3.56 6.49
N ILE A 72 8.14 3.13 6.40
CA ILE A 72 7.81 1.69 6.33
C ILE A 72 8.31 1.14 4.99
N PRO A 73 9.21 0.14 4.98
CA PRO A 73 9.72 -0.40 3.74
C PRO A 73 8.69 -1.28 3.02
N GLY A 74 8.65 -1.20 1.69
CA GLY A 74 7.78 -2.06 0.89
C GLY A 74 7.14 -1.36 -0.31
N SER A 75 6.11 -1.97 -0.86
CA SER A 75 5.33 -1.43 -1.99
C SER A 75 3.89 -1.18 -1.62
N VAL A 76 3.23 -0.30 -2.38
CA VAL A 76 1.82 0.05 -2.18
C VAL A 76 0.91 -1.17 -2.19
N GLY A 77 1.15 -2.15 -3.07
CA GLY A 77 0.34 -3.38 -3.10
C GLY A 77 0.58 -4.33 -1.92
N ALA A 78 1.72 -4.23 -1.23
CA ALA A 78 2.01 -5.02 -0.04
C ALA A 78 1.42 -4.38 1.24
N ALA A 79 1.25 -3.08 1.25
CA ALA A 79 0.79 -2.32 2.42
C ALA A 79 -0.55 -2.82 3.00
N PRO A 80 -1.61 -3.09 2.21
CA PRO A 80 -2.87 -3.59 2.73
C PRO A 80 -2.82 -5.04 3.24
N ILE A 81 -1.83 -5.84 2.82
CA ILE A 81 -1.76 -7.27 3.17
C ILE A 81 -1.75 -7.45 4.69
N GLN A 82 -0.90 -6.70 5.36
CA GLN A 82 -0.77 -6.72 6.83
C GLN A 82 -1.35 -5.47 7.49
N ASN A 83 -2.13 -4.68 6.75
CA ASN A 83 -2.64 -3.43 7.27
C ASN A 83 -1.52 -2.63 7.96
N ILE A 84 -0.52 -2.20 7.18
CA ILE A 84 0.65 -1.52 7.76
C ILE A 84 0.21 -0.37 8.65
N GLY A 85 0.92 -0.20 9.76
CA GLY A 85 0.61 0.83 10.74
C GLY A 85 1.84 1.21 11.55
N ALA A 86 1.91 2.47 11.92
CA ALA A 86 2.90 3.06 12.78
C ALA A 86 2.33 4.33 13.44
N TYR A 87 2.86 4.68 14.59
CA TYR A 87 2.54 5.95 15.27
C TYR A 87 1.03 6.22 15.40
N GLY A 88 0.27 5.17 15.77
CA GLY A 88 -1.17 5.27 16.01
C GLY A 88 -2.04 5.38 14.75
N SER A 89 -1.49 5.19 13.55
CA SER A 89 -2.24 5.19 12.30
C SER A 89 -2.07 3.87 11.54
N GLU A 90 -3.09 3.46 10.80
CA GLU A 90 -3.09 2.27 9.95
C GLU A 90 -3.55 2.64 8.53
N ILE A 91 -3.02 1.96 7.51
CA ILE A 91 -3.40 2.24 6.12
C ILE A 91 -4.88 2.03 5.86
N SER A 92 -5.53 1.12 6.59
CA SER A 92 -6.97 0.84 6.49
C SER A 92 -7.84 2.07 6.71
N GLU A 93 -7.39 3.07 7.48
CA GLU A 93 -8.11 4.32 7.71
C GLU A 93 -8.32 5.12 6.42
N PHE A 94 -7.41 4.97 5.47
CA PHE A 94 -7.36 5.73 4.23
C PHE A 94 -7.80 4.93 3.00
N ILE A 95 -7.86 3.60 3.08
CA ILE A 95 -8.26 2.77 1.94
C ILE A 95 -9.76 2.97 1.65
N LYS A 96 -10.05 3.41 0.43
CA LYS A 96 -11.42 3.47 -0.13
C LYS A 96 -11.79 2.14 -0.78
N ASN A 97 -10.96 1.66 -1.69
CA ASN A 97 -11.10 0.37 -2.34
C ASN A 97 -9.77 -0.16 -2.86
N LEU A 98 -9.75 -1.44 -3.20
CA LEU A 98 -8.63 -2.15 -3.80
C LEU A 98 -9.09 -2.85 -5.08
N GLU A 99 -8.34 -2.69 -6.16
CA GLU A 99 -8.46 -3.51 -7.34
C GLU A 99 -7.52 -4.70 -7.23
N CYS A 100 -8.05 -5.91 -7.34
CA CYS A 100 -7.29 -7.15 -7.25
C CYS A 100 -7.53 -8.03 -8.47
N PHE A 101 -6.53 -8.82 -8.84
CA PHE A 101 -6.70 -9.92 -9.77
C PHE A 101 -6.93 -11.21 -8.98
N ASP A 102 -8.08 -11.85 -9.19
CA ASP A 102 -8.40 -13.16 -8.63
C ASP A 102 -7.89 -14.26 -9.57
N ILE A 103 -6.83 -14.95 -9.13
CA ILE A 103 -6.17 -16.01 -9.91
C ILE A 103 -7.14 -17.15 -10.23
N LYS A 104 -7.97 -17.56 -9.24
CA LYS A 104 -8.92 -18.66 -9.42
C LYS A 104 -10.01 -18.33 -10.43
N LYS A 105 -10.60 -17.15 -10.28
CA LYS A 105 -11.68 -16.69 -11.16
C LYS A 105 -11.17 -16.13 -12.49
N ASN A 106 -9.85 -15.87 -12.60
CA ASN A 106 -9.21 -15.26 -13.76
C ASN A 106 -9.84 -13.93 -14.18
N LYS A 107 -10.15 -13.09 -13.22
CA LYS A 107 -10.77 -11.78 -13.44
C LYS A 107 -10.32 -10.74 -12.43
N VAL A 108 -10.49 -9.48 -12.80
CA VAL A 108 -10.34 -8.35 -11.88
C VAL A 108 -11.56 -8.28 -10.97
N VAL A 109 -11.32 -8.06 -9.69
CA VAL A 109 -12.33 -7.90 -8.64
C VAL A 109 -11.99 -6.67 -7.80
N ASN A 110 -13.02 -5.99 -7.30
CA ASN A 110 -12.86 -4.84 -6.44
C ASN A 110 -13.32 -5.16 -5.02
N PHE A 111 -12.53 -4.73 -4.04
CA PHE A 111 -12.83 -4.83 -2.62
C PHE A 111 -13.03 -3.43 -2.07
N LEU A 112 -14.19 -3.17 -1.49
CA LEU A 112 -14.37 -1.99 -0.65
C LEU A 112 -13.62 -2.18 0.67
N ASN A 113 -13.31 -1.11 1.38
CA ASN A 113 -12.62 -1.16 2.67
C ASN A 113 -13.25 -2.21 3.63
N LYS A 114 -14.57 -2.18 3.80
CA LYS A 114 -15.32 -3.12 4.67
C LYS A 114 -15.13 -4.60 4.30
N ASP A 115 -14.89 -4.89 3.03
CA ASP A 115 -14.74 -6.27 2.52
C ASP A 115 -13.34 -6.82 2.79
N CYS A 116 -12.37 -5.92 3.05
CA CYS A 116 -10.98 -6.27 3.33
C CYS A 116 -10.77 -6.87 4.72
N LYS A 117 -11.75 -6.75 5.64
CA LYS A 117 -11.71 -7.26 7.02
C LYS A 117 -10.42 -6.89 7.74
N PHE A 118 -10.05 -5.63 7.66
CA PHE A 118 -8.87 -5.10 8.33
C PHE A 118 -8.96 -5.23 9.85
N GLY A 119 -7.83 -5.44 10.47
CA GLY A 119 -7.62 -5.44 11.91
C GLY A 119 -6.14 -5.29 12.19
N TYR A 120 -5.74 -5.29 13.45
CA TYR A 120 -4.34 -5.14 13.82
C TYR A 120 -3.47 -6.17 13.09
N ARG A 121 -2.60 -5.68 12.20
CA ARG A 121 -1.71 -6.50 11.33
C ARG A 121 -2.45 -7.60 10.56
N LYS A 122 -3.71 -7.37 10.17
CA LYS A 122 -4.56 -8.40 9.57
C LYS A 122 -5.39 -7.85 8.40
N SER A 123 -5.58 -8.69 7.37
CA SER A 123 -6.56 -8.49 6.29
C SER A 123 -6.99 -9.82 5.68
N VAL A 124 -8.03 -9.79 4.83
CA VAL A 124 -8.48 -10.96 4.05
C VAL A 124 -7.39 -11.47 3.10
N PHE A 125 -6.48 -10.61 2.66
CA PHE A 125 -5.43 -10.95 1.68
C PHE A 125 -4.32 -11.83 2.26
N GLN A 126 -4.15 -11.88 3.58
CA GLN A 126 -3.24 -12.84 4.22
C GLN A 126 -3.75 -14.27 4.09
N LEU A 127 -5.05 -14.45 4.15
CA LEU A 127 -5.70 -15.77 4.11
C LEU A 127 -5.95 -16.23 2.67
N ASN A 128 -6.26 -15.30 1.76
CA ASN A 128 -6.55 -15.61 0.37
C ASN A 128 -5.36 -15.25 -0.55
N LYS A 129 -4.50 -16.24 -0.76
CA LYS A 129 -3.30 -16.12 -1.60
C LYS A 129 -3.60 -16.05 -3.11
N ASP A 130 -4.84 -16.26 -3.51
CA ASP A 130 -5.26 -16.16 -4.91
C ASP A 130 -5.59 -14.73 -5.33
N LEU A 131 -5.60 -13.78 -4.39
CA LEU A 131 -5.83 -12.37 -4.66
C LEU A 131 -4.51 -11.61 -4.78
N ILE A 132 -4.27 -11.02 -5.93
CA ILE A 132 -3.12 -10.15 -6.19
C ILE A 132 -3.62 -8.71 -6.29
N ILE A 133 -3.20 -7.85 -5.37
CA ILE A 133 -3.53 -6.43 -5.40
C ILE A 133 -2.80 -5.78 -6.58
N ASN A 134 -3.56 -5.09 -7.44
CA ASN A 134 -3.05 -4.37 -8.61
C ASN A 134 -3.03 -2.85 -8.42
N GLU A 135 -4.04 -2.30 -7.75
CA GLU A 135 -4.16 -0.86 -7.50
C GLU A 135 -4.85 -0.61 -6.15
N VAL A 136 -4.38 0.40 -5.44
CA VAL A 136 -4.95 0.87 -4.18
C VAL A 136 -5.53 2.26 -4.39
N THR A 137 -6.79 2.45 -4.01
CA THR A 137 -7.44 3.76 -3.99
C THR A 137 -7.55 4.25 -2.55
N LEU A 138 -6.97 5.41 -2.28
CA LEU A 138 -6.96 6.06 -0.98
C LEU A 138 -7.87 7.29 -1.00
N ALA A 139 -8.53 7.56 0.12
CA ALA A 139 -9.19 8.83 0.42
C ALA A 139 -8.37 9.53 1.49
N LEU A 140 -7.74 10.64 1.13
CA LEU A 140 -6.77 11.37 1.96
C LEU A 140 -7.33 12.71 2.40
N ASN A 141 -6.69 13.35 3.38
CA ASN A 141 -7.07 14.65 3.87
C ASN A 141 -6.48 15.76 2.98
N GLN A 142 -7.15 16.91 2.91
CA GLN A 142 -6.63 18.12 2.23
C GLN A 142 -5.91 19.07 3.18
N LYS A 143 -5.93 18.78 4.47
CA LYS A 143 -5.21 19.54 5.50
C LYS A 143 -4.22 18.62 6.20
N PHE A 144 -3.01 19.12 6.37
CA PHE A 144 -2.00 18.46 7.18
C PHE A 144 -2.45 18.42 8.63
N SER A 145 -2.60 17.24 9.19
CA SER A 145 -2.99 17.03 10.58
C SER A 145 -2.31 15.77 11.12
N PRO A 146 -1.00 15.82 11.38
CA PRO A 146 -0.28 14.68 11.92
C PRO A 146 -0.77 14.35 13.31
N ASN A 147 -0.76 13.07 13.70
CA ASN A 147 -1.05 12.68 15.07
C ASN A 147 0.09 13.12 15.99
N SER A 148 -0.11 14.26 16.66
CA SER A 148 0.89 14.92 17.51
C SER A 148 1.33 14.09 18.72
N SER A 149 0.52 13.12 19.16
CA SER A 149 0.85 12.24 20.30
C SER A 149 2.08 11.37 20.06
N TYR A 150 2.45 11.15 18.79
CA TYR A 150 3.59 10.34 18.39
C TYR A 150 4.64 11.11 17.59
N PHE A 151 4.43 12.42 17.44
CA PHE A 151 5.28 13.25 16.61
C PHE A 151 6.53 13.69 17.39
N SER A 152 7.70 13.20 17.02
CA SER A 152 8.97 13.84 17.42
C SER A 152 9.17 15.07 16.55
N PRO A 153 9.29 16.28 17.15
CA PRO A 153 9.49 17.51 16.39
C PRO A 153 10.85 17.57 15.69
N GLY A 154 11.16 16.75 14.80
CA GLY A 154 12.44 16.64 14.10
C GLY A 154 12.39 15.73 12.90
N LEU A 155 11.30 14.96 12.75
CA LEU A 155 11.17 14.05 11.63
C LEU A 155 10.62 14.72 10.36
N PHE A 156 9.84 15.80 10.50
CA PHE A 156 9.31 16.58 9.38
C PHE A 156 9.20 18.03 9.78
N SER A 157 9.93 18.92 9.14
CA SER A 157 9.66 20.34 9.16
C SER A 157 8.96 20.74 7.87
N VAL A 158 7.70 21.15 7.97
CA VAL A 158 7.03 21.86 6.87
C VAL A 158 7.34 23.34 7.08
N LYS A 159 8.15 23.92 6.22
CA LYS A 159 8.29 25.38 6.18
C LYS A 159 7.00 25.94 5.59
N GLU A 160 6.33 26.83 6.30
CA GLU A 160 5.04 27.41 5.91
C GLU A 160 5.06 28.09 4.53
N ASP A 161 6.22 28.45 4.00
CA ASP A 161 6.39 29.19 2.75
C ASP A 161 7.04 28.38 1.60
N SER A 162 7.31 27.09 1.77
CA SER A 162 7.83 26.25 0.69
C SER A 162 7.09 24.92 0.64
N ASN A 163 6.73 24.48 -0.58
CA ASN A 163 6.23 23.11 -0.82
C ASN A 163 7.31 22.03 -0.63
N ASP A 164 8.42 22.36 0.01
CA ASP A 164 9.56 21.48 0.22
C ASP A 164 9.53 20.94 1.65
N ILE A 165 9.49 19.62 1.76
CA ILE A 165 9.65 18.90 3.02
C ILE A 165 11.11 18.46 3.07
N GLU A 166 11.88 19.03 4.00
CA GLU A 166 13.23 18.56 4.32
C GLU A 166 13.16 17.50 5.44
N TYR A 167 14.03 16.49 5.35
CA TYR A 167 14.22 15.38 6.30
C TYR A 167 15.22 15.71 7.38
#